data_95ed3e66c45837ff8e3530ce10211ef7
#
_entry.id   95ed3e66c45837ff8e3530ce10211ef7
#
_cell.length_a   1.000
_cell.length_b   1.000
_cell.length_c   1.000
_cell.angle_alpha   90.00
_cell.angle_beta   90.00
_cell.angle_gamma   90.00
#
_symmetry.space_group_name_H-M   'P 1'
#
loop_
_entity.id
_entity.type
_entity.pdbx_description
1 polymer ?
#
loop_
_entity_poly.entity_id
_entity_poly.type
_entity_poly.pdbx_seq_one_letter_code
_entity_poly.pdbx_strand_id
1 'polypeptide(L)'
;MKALYDTLGFVPEEIINATAKQMIDNKDVVVLDNGSKIALKKFYDLEKNIMNELFRLQIGLVKVVENDSDKVNSIHDDYIPKSFNIGNWETITENVEEKQGFMFTDEQRAAIKLSLDNHVMALTGGAGVGKTSTANGICSLYSGYNILACALSGKASVRITEATGLPASTIHRALGYQNGEFMFNKENKLAVDIVLIDEATMINGTLFLSLLEAIPTGAKVIIMGDVQQLTPIGNCQVFADILDSNVLPVVKLSKPHRQALRSGIIPTSIKIANQQQIFDGNYTGNAIIGELEDMELDISGKGNDESISDKIIKHFQVELEKFHDIMEVQICVPMRLRGELSCYNLNSKIQSIYNPKLSNCNEIEIFLEKKDDEAKKYIIRAGDKVINTKNNYKCINSEGETTPVFNGNMGIVKEIEKNGMCTIDFIGIGEVIFTKSDCKNLELGYACTVHKLQGSGFCSTIVGLDNSSYIMNNSELLYTAITRAKKYCVLIANNYAVVKSIQTKEVKTKQTFLKDMLLENAKRLKEKEN
;
A
#
# COMPACT_ATOMS: atom_id res chain seq x y z
N MET A 1 17.58 24.69 -12.35
CA MET A 1 18.34 25.67 -11.53
C MET A 1 17.42 26.50 -10.62
N LYS A 2 16.43 27.28 -11.13
CA LYS A 2 15.57 28.14 -10.28
C LYS A 2 14.93 27.37 -9.10
N ALA A 3 14.35 26.19 -9.35
CA ALA A 3 13.77 25.35 -8.28
C ALA A 3 14.81 24.89 -7.25
N LEU A 4 16.07 24.71 -7.65
CA LEU A 4 17.16 24.34 -6.75
C LEU A 4 17.53 25.52 -5.83
N TYR A 5 17.57 26.74 -6.39
CA TYR A 5 17.77 27.96 -5.61
C TYR A 5 16.65 28.21 -4.62
N ASP A 6 15.40 28.02 -5.05
CA ASP A 6 14.23 28.19 -4.19
C ASP A 6 14.24 27.19 -3.01
N THR A 7 14.81 26.01 -3.21
CA THR A 7 14.92 24.95 -2.17
C THR A 7 16.15 25.12 -1.27
N LEU A 8 17.27 25.62 -1.82
CA LEU A 8 18.57 25.73 -1.16
C LEU A 8 18.97 27.19 -0.90
N GLY A 9 18.01 28.08 -0.70
CA GLY A 9 18.20 29.53 -0.60
C GLY A 9 19.26 30.04 0.42
N PHE A 10 19.80 29.16 1.25
CA PHE A 10 20.94 29.43 2.15
C PHE A 10 22.30 29.05 1.56
N VAL A 11 22.34 28.43 0.37
CA VAL A 11 23.58 28.03 -0.31
C VAL A 11 23.91 29.03 -1.42
N PRO A 12 25.15 29.58 -1.47
CA PRO A 12 25.55 30.51 -2.53
C PRO A 12 25.37 29.92 -3.94
N GLU A 13 24.89 30.75 -4.86
CA GLU A 13 24.61 30.38 -6.25
C GLU A 13 25.83 29.76 -6.95
N GLU A 14 27.01 30.29 -6.69
CA GLU A 14 28.27 29.80 -7.26
C GLU A 14 28.54 28.33 -6.87
N ILE A 15 28.25 27.95 -5.61
CA ILE A 15 28.43 26.59 -5.12
C ILE A 15 27.42 25.66 -5.78
N ILE A 16 26.17 26.10 -5.93
CA ILE A 16 25.13 25.31 -6.61
C ILE A 16 25.52 25.05 -8.06
N ASN A 17 25.98 26.08 -8.76
CA ASN A 17 26.40 25.97 -10.18
C ASN A 17 27.63 25.08 -10.36
N ALA A 18 28.65 25.26 -9.50
CA ALA A 18 29.87 24.44 -9.54
C ALA A 18 29.55 22.95 -9.27
N THR A 19 28.73 22.68 -8.24
CA THR A 19 28.30 21.31 -7.90
C THR A 19 27.47 20.68 -9.03
N ALA A 20 26.52 21.41 -9.58
CA ALA A 20 25.71 20.92 -10.72
C ALA A 20 26.59 20.59 -11.93
N LYS A 21 27.55 21.44 -12.26
CA LYS A 21 28.51 21.18 -13.35
C LYS A 21 29.34 19.93 -13.07
N GLN A 22 29.88 19.79 -11.85
CA GLN A 22 30.63 18.60 -11.45
C GLN A 22 29.78 17.31 -11.56
N MET A 23 28.53 17.34 -11.15
CA MET A 23 27.61 16.19 -11.26
C MET A 23 27.31 15.83 -12.73
N ILE A 24 27.24 16.82 -13.62
CA ILE A 24 27.09 16.60 -15.07
C ILE A 24 28.36 15.97 -15.64
N ASP A 25 29.52 16.52 -15.33
CA ASP A 25 30.83 16.05 -15.82
C ASP A 25 31.11 14.62 -15.34
N ASN A 26 30.75 14.29 -14.09
CA ASN A 26 30.84 12.95 -13.50
C ASN A 26 29.77 11.98 -14.01
N LYS A 27 28.79 12.43 -14.77
CA LYS A 27 27.63 11.64 -15.22
C LYS A 27 26.76 11.11 -14.06
N ASP A 28 26.74 11.81 -12.93
CA ASP A 28 25.88 11.49 -11.79
C ASP A 28 24.41 11.88 -12.07
N VAL A 29 24.21 12.77 -13.04
CA VAL A 29 22.91 13.26 -13.49
C VAL A 29 22.74 13.11 -15.00
N VAL A 30 21.49 13.01 -15.44
CA VAL A 30 21.07 13.04 -16.84
C VAL A 30 20.37 14.37 -17.08
N VAL A 31 20.79 15.09 -18.12
CA VAL A 31 20.18 16.34 -18.57
C VAL A 31 19.18 16.02 -19.69
N LEU A 32 17.96 16.48 -19.54
CA LEU A 32 16.82 16.16 -20.41
C LEU A 32 16.17 17.45 -20.93
N ASP A 33 15.38 17.32 -21.98
CA ASP A 33 14.57 18.42 -22.57
C ASP A 33 15.41 19.68 -22.84
N ASN A 34 16.54 19.51 -23.55
CA ASN A 34 17.46 20.59 -23.88
C ASN A 34 17.95 21.41 -22.67
N GLY A 35 18.14 20.74 -21.53
CA GLY A 35 18.63 21.36 -20.30
C GLY A 35 17.56 21.87 -19.35
N SER A 36 16.28 21.69 -19.68
CA SER A 36 15.18 22.14 -18.80
C SER A 36 14.91 21.23 -17.61
N LYS A 37 15.30 19.94 -17.70
CA LYS A 37 15.12 18.94 -16.63
C LYS A 37 16.45 18.23 -16.33
N ILE A 38 16.68 17.93 -15.05
CA ILE A 38 17.82 17.15 -14.57
C ILE A 38 17.31 16.01 -13.70
N ALA A 39 17.82 14.81 -13.94
CA ALA A 39 17.53 13.63 -13.15
C ALA A 39 18.80 13.05 -12.54
N LEU A 40 18.75 12.55 -11.31
CA LEU A 40 19.81 11.67 -10.80
C LEU A 40 19.85 10.40 -11.67
N LYS A 41 21.02 10.10 -12.21
CA LYS A 41 21.22 8.99 -13.15
C LYS A 41 20.65 7.67 -12.64
N LYS A 42 20.88 7.35 -11.36
CA LYS A 42 20.36 6.12 -10.74
C LYS A 42 18.83 5.97 -10.79
N PHE A 43 18.09 7.07 -10.66
CA PHE A 43 16.61 7.04 -10.74
C PHE A 43 16.13 7.05 -12.18
N TYR A 44 16.82 7.78 -13.06
CA TYR A 44 16.54 7.74 -14.49
C TYR A 44 16.74 6.34 -15.07
N ASP A 45 17.88 5.68 -14.75
CA ASP A 45 18.18 4.32 -15.18
C ASP A 45 17.17 3.31 -14.60
N LEU A 46 16.74 3.49 -13.33
CA LEU A 46 15.71 2.68 -12.70
C LEU A 46 14.39 2.74 -13.49
N GLU A 47 13.90 3.93 -13.79
CA GLU A 47 12.64 4.13 -14.53
C GLU A 47 12.75 3.62 -15.96
N LYS A 48 13.91 3.80 -16.61
CA LYS A 48 14.19 3.25 -17.94
C LYS A 48 14.16 1.73 -17.94
N ASN A 49 14.72 1.08 -16.91
CA ASN A 49 14.68 -0.37 -16.80
C ASN A 49 13.26 -0.87 -16.55
N ILE A 50 12.48 -0.19 -15.71
CA ILE A 50 11.05 -0.50 -15.52
C ILE A 50 10.30 -0.42 -16.85
N MET A 51 10.49 0.65 -17.63
CA MET A 51 9.90 0.78 -18.96
C MET A 51 10.27 -0.41 -19.86
N ASN A 52 11.56 -0.74 -19.94
CA ASN A 52 12.03 -1.85 -20.76
C ASN A 52 11.38 -3.18 -20.38
N GLU A 53 11.28 -3.48 -19.07
CA GLU A 53 10.66 -4.70 -18.57
C GLU A 53 9.15 -4.74 -18.86
N LEU A 54 8.44 -3.62 -18.70
CA LEU A 54 7.02 -3.53 -19.05
C LEU A 54 6.79 -3.81 -20.55
N PHE A 55 7.64 -3.28 -21.43
CA PHE A 55 7.54 -3.57 -22.87
C PHE A 55 7.97 -5.00 -23.21
N ARG A 56 9.02 -5.54 -22.56
CA ARG A 56 9.41 -6.95 -22.71
C ARG A 56 8.23 -7.88 -22.41
N LEU A 57 7.53 -7.64 -21.31
CA LEU A 57 6.38 -8.43 -20.89
C LEU A 57 5.17 -8.22 -21.82
N GLN A 58 4.89 -6.97 -22.25
CA GLN A 58 3.71 -6.68 -23.10
C GLN A 58 3.87 -7.23 -24.53
N ILE A 59 5.06 -7.16 -25.11
CA ILE A 59 5.29 -7.62 -26.49
C ILE A 59 5.28 -9.15 -26.56
N GLY A 60 5.68 -9.84 -25.49
CA GLY A 60 5.71 -11.29 -25.44
C GLY A 60 6.64 -11.93 -26.48
N LEU A 61 6.60 -13.26 -26.59
CA LEU A 61 7.44 -14.05 -27.50
C LEU A 61 7.12 -13.89 -29.00
N VAL A 62 5.98 -13.30 -29.36
CA VAL A 62 5.47 -13.32 -30.75
C VAL A 62 6.37 -12.62 -31.75
N LYS A 63 7.23 -11.65 -31.33
CA LYS A 63 8.13 -10.94 -32.24
C LYS A 63 9.61 -11.36 -32.17
N VAL A 64 10.01 -12.19 -31.21
CA VAL A 64 11.41 -12.65 -31.09
C VAL A 64 11.70 -13.81 -32.06
N VAL A 65 10.68 -14.55 -32.49
CA VAL A 65 10.81 -15.71 -33.36
C VAL A 65 10.97 -15.34 -34.84
N GLU A 66 10.56 -14.14 -35.27
CA GLU A 66 10.59 -13.77 -36.69
C GLU A 66 11.87 -13.07 -37.16
N ASN A 67 12.77 -12.59 -36.30
CA ASN A 67 13.92 -11.77 -36.74
C ASN A 67 15.33 -12.19 -36.31
N ASP A 68 15.53 -13.29 -35.56
CA ASP A 68 16.90 -13.70 -35.20
C ASP A 68 17.01 -15.21 -35.00
N SER A 69 17.16 -15.97 -36.08
CA SER A 69 17.50 -17.41 -36.03
C SER A 69 18.89 -17.69 -35.45
N ASP A 70 19.71 -16.65 -35.20
CA ASP A 70 21.10 -16.81 -34.77
C ASP A 70 21.43 -16.28 -33.37
N LYS A 71 20.44 -15.76 -32.59
CA LYS A 71 20.65 -15.24 -31.23
C LYS A 71 19.77 -15.84 -30.12
N VAL A 72 19.20 -17.01 -30.37
CA VAL A 72 18.35 -17.72 -29.39
C VAL A 72 19.14 -18.37 -28.24
N ASN A 73 20.46 -18.24 -28.20
CA ASN A 73 21.33 -18.97 -27.29
C ASN A 73 21.76 -18.27 -25.99
N SER A 74 21.00 -17.29 -25.47
CA SER A 74 21.38 -16.65 -24.19
C SER A 74 20.25 -16.19 -23.28
N ILE A 75 19.05 -16.73 -23.39
CA ILE A 75 18.02 -16.50 -22.36
C ILE A 75 17.86 -17.83 -21.61
N HIS A 76 18.52 -17.94 -20.46
CA HIS A 76 18.27 -18.98 -19.46
C HIS A 76 16.93 -18.69 -18.75
N ASP A 77 15.81 -18.68 -19.48
CA ASP A 77 14.50 -18.79 -18.87
C ASP A 77 14.21 -20.28 -18.70
N ASP A 78 14.55 -20.86 -17.54
CA ASP A 78 14.28 -22.28 -17.21
C ASP A 78 12.78 -22.59 -17.23
N TYR A 79 11.92 -21.58 -17.22
CA TYR A 79 10.47 -21.71 -17.25
C TYR A 79 9.87 -20.95 -18.44
N ILE A 80 9.15 -21.69 -19.27
CA ILE A 80 8.37 -21.12 -20.40
C ILE A 80 6.90 -21.10 -19.98
N PRO A 81 6.26 -19.92 -19.91
CA PRO A 81 4.83 -19.81 -19.61
C PRO A 81 3.97 -20.60 -20.60
N LYS A 82 2.89 -21.18 -20.11
CA LYS A 82 1.94 -21.91 -20.94
C LYS A 82 1.28 -21.00 -21.95
N SER A 83 1.02 -21.48 -23.16
CA SER A 83 0.17 -20.77 -24.11
C SER A 83 -1.24 -20.61 -23.56
N PHE A 84 -1.78 -19.39 -23.64
CA PHE A 84 -3.11 -19.08 -23.13
C PHE A 84 -4.18 -19.51 -24.13
N ASN A 85 -4.88 -20.59 -23.81
CA ASN A 85 -6.04 -21.06 -24.58
C ASN A 85 -7.25 -21.07 -23.64
N ILE A 86 -7.96 -19.94 -23.62
CA ILE A 86 -9.14 -19.76 -22.78
C ILE A 86 -10.38 -20.09 -23.64
N GLY A 87 -11.21 -20.96 -23.11
CA GLY A 87 -12.48 -21.33 -23.75
C GLY A 87 -13.49 -20.16 -23.77
N ASN A 88 -14.78 -20.47 -23.72
CA ASN A 88 -15.81 -19.43 -23.66
C ASN A 88 -15.68 -18.61 -22.35
N TRP A 89 -15.06 -17.45 -22.44
CA TRP A 89 -14.82 -16.57 -21.30
C TRP A 89 -16.13 -16.01 -20.71
N GLU A 90 -17.16 -15.82 -21.54
CA GLU A 90 -18.49 -15.37 -21.11
C GLU A 90 -19.09 -16.37 -20.12
N THR A 91 -19.12 -17.64 -20.47
CA THR A 91 -19.65 -18.72 -19.61
C THR A 91 -18.85 -18.85 -18.30
N ILE A 92 -17.51 -18.71 -18.36
CA ILE A 92 -16.70 -18.72 -17.13
C ILE A 92 -17.05 -17.53 -16.24
N THR A 93 -17.23 -16.35 -16.84
CA THR A 93 -17.60 -15.13 -16.12
C THR A 93 -18.99 -15.25 -15.49
N GLU A 94 -19.98 -15.78 -16.22
CA GLU A 94 -21.34 -16.04 -15.73
C GLU A 94 -21.34 -17.04 -14.54
N ASN A 95 -20.54 -18.08 -14.60
CA ASN A 95 -20.37 -19.02 -13.48
C ASN A 95 -19.79 -18.34 -12.22
N VAL A 96 -18.89 -17.36 -12.39
CA VAL A 96 -18.36 -16.58 -11.27
C VAL A 96 -19.45 -15.68 -10.69
N GLU A 97 -20.23 -15.02 -11.55
CA GLU A 97 -21.38 -14.17 -11.15
C GLU A 97 -22.42 -14.96 -10.35
N GLU A 98 -22.74 -16.17 -10.80
CA GLU A 98 -23.68 -17.06 -10.10
C GLU A 98 -23.13 -17.45 -8.70
N LYS A 99 -21.85 -17.83 -8.61
CA LYS A 99 -21.22 -18.21 -7.34
C LYS A 99 -21.12 -17.04 -6.35
N GLN A 100 -20.83 -15.83 -6.83
CA GLN A 100 -20.71 -14.64 -5.97
C GLN A 100 -22.05 -13.98 -5.65
N GLY A 101 -23.15 -14.35 -6.36
CA GLY A 101 -24.50 -13.85 -6.14
C GLY A 101 -24.77 -12.44 -6.68
N PHE A 102 -23.91 -11.91 -7.54
CA PHE A 102 -24.12 -10.61 -8.21
C PHE A 102 -23.41 -10.57 -9.57
N MET A 103 -23.96 -9.74 -10.48
CA MET A 103 -23.42 -9.53 -11.82
C MET A 103 -22.22 -8.56 -11.78
N PHE A 104 -21.25 -8.80 -12.63
CA PHE A 104 -20.20 -7.81 -12.91
C PHE A 104 -20.77 -6.60 -13.64
N THR A 105 -20.23 -5.42 -13.36
CA THR A 105 -20.52 -4.23 -14.16
C THR A 105 -19.86 -4.33 -15.53
N ASP A 106 -20.32 -3.48 -16.49
CA ASP A 106 -19.72 -3.43 -17.83
C ASP A 106 -18.20 -3.16 -17.76
N GLU A 107 -17.77 -2.28 -16.85
CA GLU A 107 -16.35 -1.96 -16.64
C GLU A 107 -15.57 -3.18 -16.12
N GLN A 108 -16.15 -3.96 -15.22
CA GLN A 108 -15.53 -5.19 -14.70
C GLN A 108 -15.46 -6.28 -15.77
N ARG A 109 -16.53 -6.48 -16.54
CA ARG A 109 -16.52 -7.41 -17.68
C ARG A 109 -15.53 -6.99 -18.75
N ALA A 110 -15.40 -5.68 -19.03
CA ALA A 110 -14.38 -5.15 -19.93
C ALA A 110 -12.95 -5.44 -19.43
N ALA A 111 -12.69 -5.32 -18.12
CA ALA A 111 -11.39 -5.66 -17.54
C ALA A 111 -11.08 -7.16 -17.67
N ILE A 112 -12.07 -8.02 -17.40
CA ILE A 112 -11.94 -9.47 -17.54
C ILE A 112 -11.60 -9.82 -19.00
N LYS A 113 -12.33 -9.26 -19.97
CA LYS A 113 -12.08 -9.45 -21.40
C LYS A 113 -10.70 -8.93 -21.82
N LEU A 114 -10.30 -7.73 -21.36
CA LEU A 114 -9.03 -7.11 -21.71
C LEU A 114 -7.82 -7.97 -21.28
N SER A 115 -7.95 -8.76 -20.20
CA SER A 115 -6.91 -9.67 -19.75
C SER A 115 -6.60 -10.80 -20.73
N LEU A 116 -7.54 -11.13 -21.64
CA LEU A 116 -7.33 -12.16 -22.66
C LEU A 116 -6.34 -11.69 -23.75
N ASP A 117 -6.49 -10.43 -24.18
CA ASP A 117 -5.80 -9.89 -25.35
C ASP A 117 -4.44 -9.28 -25.02
N ASN A 118 -4.12 -9.11 -23.74
CA ASN A 118 -2.90 -8.40 -23.32
C ASN A 118 -2.08 -9.20 -22.32
N HIS A 119 -0.76 -9.04 -22.39
CA HIS A 119 0.15 -9.62 -21.41
C HIS A 119 0.30 -8.73 -20.17
N VAL A 120 0.29 -7.40 -20.33
CA VAL A 120 0.33 -6.46 -19.21
C VAL A 120 -0.90 -5.58 -19.23
N MET A 121 -1.59 -5.48 -18.13
CA MET A 121 -2.70 -4.54 -17.97
C MET A 121 -2.73 -3.92 -16.57
N ALA A 122 -3.28 -2.72 -16.48
CA ALA A 122 -3.52 -2.03 -15.23
C ALA A 122 -5.02 -1.90 -14.94
N LEU A 123 -5.42 -2.18 -13.70
CA LEU A 123 -6.78 -2.06 -13.19
C LEU A 123 -6.79 -1.08 -12.02
N THR A 124 -7.47 0.04 -12.16
CA THR A 124 -7.58 1.04 -11.11
C THR A 124 -9.03 1.33 -10.73
N GLY A 125 -9.23 1.81 -9.52
CA GLY A 125 -10.53 2.25 -9.03
C GLY A 125 -10.51 2.52 -7.54
N GLY A 126 -11.45 3.29 -7.04
CA GLY A 126 -11.57 3.66 -5.63
C GLY A 126 -12.08 2.52 -4.73
N ALA A 127 -12.45 2.89 -3.51
CA ALA A 127 -13.08 1.96 -2.58
C ALA A 127 -14.48 1.54 -3.08
N GLY A 128 -14.86 0.28 -2.87
CA GLY A 128 -16.21 -0.23 -3.15
C GLY A 128 -16.56 -0.45 -4.63
N VAL A 129 -15.62 -0.26 -5.58
CA VAL A 129 -15.88 -0.47 -7.02
C VAL A 129 -15.64 -1.90 -7.49
N GLY A 130 -15.22 -2.81 -6.59
CA GLY A 130 -15.09 -4.24 -6.89
C GLY A 130 -13.80 -4.65 -7.59
N LYS A 131 -12.66 -3.98 -7.35
CA LYS A 131 -11.34 -4.41 -7.87
C LYS A 131 -11.06 -5.89 -7.56
N THR A 132 -11.27 -6.29 -6.33
CA THR A 132 -10.99 -7.66 -5.86
C THR A 132 -11.93 -8.70 -6.50
N SER A 133 -13.20 -8.35 -6.70
CA SER A 133 -14.15 -9.22 -7.44
C SER A 133 -13.74 -9.36 -8.90
N THR A 134 -13.29 -8.26 -9.53
CA THR A 134 -12.75 -8.29 -10.90
C THR A 134 -11.51 -9.19 -11.00
N ALA A 135 -10.60 -9.10 -10.02
CA ALA A 135 -9.44 -9.98 -9.92
C ALA A 135 -9.85 -11.45 -9.83
N ASN A 136 -10.87 -11.78 -9.02
CA ASN A 136 -11.42 -13.14 -8.95
C ASN A 136 -11.97 -13.60 -10.30
N GLY A 137 -12.70 -12.73 -11.02
CA GLY A 137 -13.17 -13.00 -12.37
C GLY A 137 -12.02 -13.30 -13.34
N ILE A 138 -10.96 -12.47 -13.33
CA ILE A 138 -9.76 -12.68 -14.15
C ILE A 138 -9.08 -14.01 -13.77
N CYS A 139 -8.80 -14.25 -12.49
CA CYS A 139 -8.14 -15.47 -12.04
C CYS A 139 -8.94 -16.74 -12.40
N SER A 140 -10.25 -16.66 -12.40
CA SER A 140 -11.13 -17.78 -12.76
C SER A 140 -11.00 -18.18 -14.23
N LEU A 141 -10.70 -17.24 -15.14
CA LEU A 141 -10.42 -17.53 -16.55
C LEU A 141 -9.19 -18.42 -16.69
N TYR A 142 -8.22 -18.24 -15.81
CA TYR A 142 -6.93 -18.89 -15.87
C TYR A 142 -6.80 -20.05 -14.86
N SER A 143 -7.91 -20.71 -14.56
CA SER A 143 -7.90 -21.94 -13.77
C SER A 143 -7.02 -23.01 -14.46
N GLY A 144 -6.06 -23.58 -13.72
CA GLY A 144 -5.09 -24.54 -14.26
C GLY A 144 -3.77 -23.93 -14.77
N TYR A 145 -3.63 -22.61 -14.68
CA TYR A 145 -2.36 -21.90 -14.88
C TYR A 145 -1.66 -21.63 -13.54
N ASN A 146 -0.34 -21.43 -13.58
CA ASN A 146 0.43 -21.09 -12.39
C ASN A 146 0.26 -19.59 -12.10
N ILE A 147 -0.63 -19.24 -11.17
CA ILE A 147 -0.92 -17.85 -10.80
C ILE A 147 -0.16 -17.51 -9.53
N LEU A 148 0.69 -16.48 -9.59
CA LEU A 148 1.28 -15.83 -8.43
C LEU A 148 0.44 -14.60 -8.08
N ALA A 149 -0.23 -14.62 -6.94
CA ALA A 149 -0.88 -13.43 -6.39
C ALA A 149 0.02 -12.81 -5.32
N CYS A 150 0.30 -11.51 -5.41
CA CYS A 150 1.19 -10.84 -4.48
C CYS A 150 0.80 -9.38 -4.19
N ALA A 151 1.25 -8.88 -3.05
CA ALA A 151 1.10 -7.49 -2.62
C ALA A 151 2.30 -7.04 -1.80
N LEU A 152 2.39 -5.75 -1.48
CA LEU A 152 3.47 -5.22 -0.66
C LEU A 152 3.38 -5.71 0.80
N SER A 153 2.18 -5.80 1.37
CA SER A 153 1.96 -6.15 2.78
C SER A 153 1.34 -7.54 2.95
N GLY A 154 1.64 -8.20 4.10
CA GLY A 154 1.05 -9.49 4.43
C GLY A 154 -0.47 -9.45 4.55
N LYS A 155 -1.04 -8.38 5.11
CA LYS A 155 -2.50 -8.22 5.21
C LYS A 155 -3.18 -8.06 3.86
N ALA A 156 -2.56 -7.35 2.92
CA ALA A 156 -3.06 -7.27 1.55
C ALA A 156 -3.04 -8.64 0.88
N SER A 157 -1.98 -9.44 1.09
CA SER A 157 -1.90 -10.81 0.57
C SER A 157 -3.03 -11.70 1.12
N VAL A 158 -3.31 -11.63 2.41
CA VAL A 158 -4.43 -12.38 3.02
C VAL A 158 -5.76 -12.01 2.37
N ARG A 159 -6.02 -10.70 2.13
CA ARG A 159 -7.24 -10.23 1.44
C ARG A 159 -7.37 -10.80 0.03
N ILE A 160 -6.27 -10.89 -0.71
CA ILE A 160 -6.29 -11.50 -2.05
C ILE A 160 -6.67 -12.98 -1.93
N THR A 161 -6.07 -13.70 -0.98
CA THR A 161 -6.37 -15.12 -0.75
C THR A 161 -7.84 -15.33 -0.40
N GLU A 162 -8.39 -14.53 0.52
CA GLU A 162 -9.81 -14.59 0.90
C GLU A 162 -10.76 -14.34 -0.28
N ALA A 163 -10.40 -13.42 -1.16
CA ALA A 163 -11.26 -13.00 -2.26
C ALA A 163 -11.17 -13.88 -3.51
N THR A 164 -9.99 -14.44 -3.79
CA THR A 164 -9.73 -15.21 -5.01
C THR A 164 -9.64 -16.71 -4.76
N GLY A 165 -9.48 -17.13 -3.50
CA GLY A 165 -9.16 -18.51 -3.13
C GLY A 165 -7.74 -18.93 -3.49
N LEU A 166 -6.93 -18.06 -4.10
CA LEU A 166 -5.56 -18.35 -4.50
C LEU A 166 -4.59 -18.04 -3.34
N PRO A 167 -3.57 -18.87 -3.12
CA PRO A 167 -2.53 -18.54 -2.15
C PRO A 167 -1.78 -17.28 -2.62
N ALA A 168 -1.82 -16.25 -1.81
CA ALA A 168 -1.11 -15.00 -2.07
C ALA A 168 0.02 -14.79 -1.07
N SER A 169 1.04 -14.04 -1.46
CA SER A 169 2.20 -13.74 -0.61
C SER A 169 2.64 -12.28 -0.75
N THR A 170 3.55 -11.86 0.13
CA THR A 170 4.22 -10.57 -0.09
C THR A 170 5.20 -10.67 -1.25
N ILE A 171 5.44 -9.56 -1.98
CA ILE A 171 6.41 -9.52 -3.08
C ILE A 171 7.79 -10.00 -2.61
N HIS A 172 8.24 -9.60 -1.43
CA HIS A 172 9.52 -10.05 -0.89
C HIS A 172 9.59 -11.58 -0.71
N ARG A 173 8.49 -12.19 -0.22
CA ARG A 173 8.41 -13.65 -0.08
C ARG A 173 8.35 -14.34 -1.44
N ALA A 174 7.56 -13.80 -2.36
CA ALA A 174 7.46 -14.32 -3.73
C ALA A 174 8.81 -14.35 -4.44
N LEU A 175 9.63 -13.29 -4.22
CA LEU A 175 10.98 -13.20 -4.77
C LEU A 175 12.04 -13.99 -3.98
N GLY A 176 11.67 -14.69 -2.88
CA GLY A 176 12.60 -15.45 -2.06
C GLY A 176 13.68 -14.59 -1.41
N TYR A 177 13.29 -13.45 -0.81
CA TYR A 177 14.23 -12.51 -0.17
C TYR A 177 14.95 -13.15 1.01
N GLN A 178 16.28 -13.29 0.91
CA GLN A 178 17.14 -13.84 1.95
C GLN A 178 18.49 -13.11 1.97
N ASN A 179 19.01 -12.82 3.15
CA ASN A 179 20.34 -12.22 3.37
C ASN A 179 20.63 -10.92 2.59
N GLY A 180 19.58 -10.15 2.23
CA GLY A 180 19.74 -8.90 1.49
C GLY A 180 19.50 -9.03 -0.01
N GLU A 181 19.33 -10.23 -0.55
CA GLU A 181 19.19 -10.51 -1.99
C GLU A 181 17.89 -11.26 -2.30
N PHE A 182 17.44 -11.15 -3.55
CA PHE A 182 16.31 -11.91 -4.07
C PHE A 182 16.82 -13.17 -4.78
N MET A 183 16.25 -14.34 -4.43
CA MET A 183 16.53 -15.61 -5.09
C MET A 183 16.03 -15.60 -6.54
N PHE A 184 14.81 -15.09 -6.76
CA PHE A 184 14.25 -14.87 -8.08
C PHE A 184 14.56 -13.46 -8.58
N ASN A 185 15.13 -13.37 -9.76
CA ASN A 185 15.65 -12.14 -10.34
C ASN A 185 15.71 -12.25 -11.88
N LYS A 186 16.50 -11.41 -12.51
CA LYS A 186 16.67 -11.39 -13.97
C LYS A 186 17.24 -12.71 -14.53
N GLU A 187 18.10 -13.39 -13.78
CA GLU A 187 18.82 -14.59 -14.20
C GLU A 187 18.12 -15.89 -13.76
N ASN A 188 17.34 -15.82 -12.68
CA ASN A 188 16.55 -16.93 -12.14
C ASN A 188 15.08 -16.51 -12.06
N LYS A 189 14.29 -16.92 -13.05
CA LYS A 189 12.89 -16.51 -13.20
C LYS A 189 11.95 -17.30 -12.29
N LEU A 190 10.81 -16.66 -11.99
CA LEU A 190 9.68 -17.32 -11.33
C LEU A 190 9.03 -18.35 -12.27
N ALA A 191 8.64 -19.50 -11.76
CA ALA A 191 7.87 -20.50 -12.51
C ALA A 191 6.37 -20.14 -12.51
N VAL A 192 5.99 -19.08 -13.24
CA VAL A 192 4.63 -18.52 -13.25
C VAL A 192 4.13 -18.22 -14.65
N ASP A 193 2.84 -18.43 -14.87
CA ASP A 193 2.16 -18.05 -16.11
C ASP A 193 1.52 -16.66 -15.96
N ILE A 194 1.06 -16.33 -14.75
CA ILE A 194 0.34 -15.09 -14.47
C ILE A 194 0.80 -14.52 -13.13
N VAL A 195 1.00 -13.20 -13.09
CA VAL A 195 1.26 -12.46 -11.84
C VAL A 195 0.15 -11.45 -11.62
N LEU A 196 -0.52 -11.56 -10.48
CA LEU A 196 -1.50 -10.59 -9.98
C LEU A 196 -0.85 -9.74 -8.89
N ILE A 197 -0.71 -8.44 -9.12
CA ILE A 197 -0.11 -7.48 -8.19
C ILE A 197 -1.20 -6.59 -7.65
N ASP A 198 -1.50 -6.66 -6.34
CA ASP A 198 -2.46 -5.76 -5.69
C ASP A 198 -1.76 -4.68 -4.86
N GLU A 199 -2.49 -3.61 -4.58
CA GLU A 199 -2.01 -2.40 -3.88
C GLU A 199 -0.73 -1.83 -4.53
N ALA A 200 -0.67 -1.84 -5.87
CA ALA A 200 0.52 -1.43 -6.64
C ALA A 200 0.91 0.04 -6.42
N THR A 201 -0.01 0.90 -5.99
CA THR A 201 0.25 2.28 -5.60
C THR A 201 1.27 2.42 -4.48
N MET A 202 1.46 1.39 -3.66
CA MET A 202 2.39 1.40 -2.53
C MET A 202 3.80 0.91 -2.88
N ILE A 203 4.01 0.33 -4.07
CA ILE A 203 5.27 -0.32 -4.45
C ILE A 203 6.24 0.74 -4.99
N ASN A 204 7.41 0.87 -4.37
CA ASN A 204 8.46 1.74 -4.87
C ASN A 204 9.12 1.16 -6.13
N GLY A 205 9.79 2.01 -6.92
CA GLY A 205 10.36 1.61 -8.21
C GLY A 205 11.37 0.48 -8.12
N THR A 206 12.21 0.43 -7.09
CA THR A 206 13.24 -0.61 -6.94
C THR A 206 12.60 -1.99 -6.77
N LEU A 207 11.63 -2.12 -5.86
CA LEU A 207 10.95 -3.40 -5.64
C LEU A 207 10.09 -3.80 -6.85
N PHE A 208 9.48 -2.80 -7.51
CA PHE A 208 8.70 -3.03 -8.72
C PHE A 208 9.58 -3.58 -9.85
N LEU A 209 10.76 -2.99 -10.09
CA LEU A 209 11.73 -3.49 -11.07
C LEU A 209 12.16 -4.92 -10.74
N SER A 210 12.55 -5.21 -9.48
CA SER A 210 12.97 -6.56 -9.08
C SER A 210 11.88 -7.60 -9.36
N LEU A 211 10.60 -7.24 -9.15
CA LEU A 211 9.49 -8.14 -9.46
C LEU A 211 9.35 -8.36 -10.97
N LEU A 212 9.37 -7.29 -11.78
CA LEU A 212 9.26 -7.41 -13.23
C LEU A 212 10.42 -8.22 -13.82
N GLU A 213 11.65 -7.99 -13.35
CA GLU A 213 12.84 -8.73 -13.79
C GLU A 213 12.75 -10.23 -13.47
N ALA A 214 12.05 -10.64 -12.41
CA ALA A 214 11.86 -12.04 -12.06
C ALA A 214 10.74 -12.75 -12.85
N ILE A 215 9.87 -12.01 -13.55
CA ILE A 215 8.77 -12.57 -14.34
C ILE A 215 9.29 -13.06 -15.69
N PRO A 216 8.99 -14.32 -16.12
CA PRO A 216 9.41 -14.82 -17.43
C PRO A 216 8.69 -14.11 -18.58
N THR A 217 9.36 -14.01 -19.73
CA THR A 217 8.78 -13.47 -20.95
C THR A 217 7.62 -14.37 -21.41
N GLY A 218 6.50 -13.76 -21.81
CA GLY A 218 5.27 -14.50 -22.18
C GLY A 218 4.29 -14.70 -21.03
N ALA A 219 4.66 -14.45 -19.77
CA ALA A 219 3.72 -14.43 -18.66
C ALA A 219 2.80 -13.19 -18.74
N LYS A 220 1.61 -13.29 -18.12
CA LYS A 220 0.69 -12.16 -17.96
C LYS A 220 0.91 -11.45 -16.64
N VAL A 221 0.75 -10.12 -16.64
CA VAL A 221 0.88 -9.28 -15.43
C VAL A 221 -0.35 -8.38 -15.30
N ILE A 222 -1.09 -8.58 -14.22
CA ILE A 222 -2.27 -7.78 -13.86
C ILE A 222 -1.87 -6.88 -12.69
N ILE A 223 -1.82 -5.57 -12.93
CA ILE A 223 -1.38 -4.58 -11.94
C ILE A 223 -2.61 -3.85 -11.40
N MET A 224 -2.90 -3.99 -10.12
CA MET A 224 -4.06 -3.38 -9.50
C MET A 224 -3.67 -2.36 -8.43
N GLY A 225 -4.44 -1.28 -8.33
CA GLY A 225 -4.21 -0.27 -7.31
C GLY A 225 -5.30 0.81 -7.25
N ASP A 226 -5.13 1.72 -6.32
CA ASP A 226 -6.03 2.84 -6.09
C ASP A 226 -5.21 4.14 -5.95
N VAL A 227 -5.18 4.96 -7.00
CA VAL A 227 -4.42 6.22 -7.03
C VAL A 227 -4.99 7.33 -6.15
N GLN A 228 -6.13 7.09 -5.51
CA GLN A 228 -6.71 8.01 -4.53
C GLN A 228 -6.14 7.79 -3.13
N GLN A 229 -5.42 6.67 -2.91
CA GLN A 229 -4.68 6.39 -1.69
C GLN A 229 -3.33 7.13 -1.67
N LEU A 230 -2.69 7.11 -0.50
CA LEU A 230 -1.36 7.69 -0.31
C LEU A 230 -0.35 7.13 -1.31
N THR A 231 0.55 8.00 -1.77
CA THR A 231 1.64 7.64 -2.69
C THR A 231 2.68 6.73 -2.03
N PRO A 232 3.48 5.96 -2.81
CA PRO A 232 4.44 5.03 -2.25
C PRO A 232 5.55 5.76 -1.48
N ILE A 233 6.02 5.18 -0.38
CA ILE A 233 7.22 5.67 0.32
C ILE A 233 8.45 5.23 -0.48
N GLY A 234 9.31 6.18 -0.85
CA GLY A 234 10.55 5.91 -1.60
C GLY A 234 10.55 6.52 -3.00
N ASN A 235 11.29 5.90 -3.91
CA ASN A 235 11.48 6.39 -5.29
C ASN A 235 10.34 5.97 -6.22
N CYS A 236 10.13 6.76 -7.28
CA CYS A 236 9.15 6.58 -8.35
C CYS A 236 7.68 6.53 -7.89
N GLN A 237 6.79 6.56 -8.86
CA GLN A 237 5.34 6.36 -8.69
C GLN A 237 4.81 5.52 -9.87
N VAL A 238 5.39 4.35 -10.04
CA VAL A 238 5.26 3.50 -11.24
C VAL A 238 3.82 3.29 -11.66
N PHE A 239 2.93 2.93 -10.73
CA PHE A 239 1.53 2.66 -11.05
C PHE A 239 0.80 3.91 -11.58
N ALA A 240 1.01 5.07 -10.95
CA ALA A 240 0.43 6.33 -11.42
C ALA A 240 0.95 6.72 -12.81
N ASP A 241 2.27 6.55 -13.06
CA ASP A 241 2.88 6.85 -14.35
C ASP A 241 2.38 5.92 -15.47
N ILE A 242 2.15 4.63 -15.17
CA ILE A 242 1.51 3.68 -16.11
C ILE A 242 0.11 4.18 -16.49
N LEU A 243 -0.72 4.52 -15.51
CA LEU A 243 -2.08 5.00 -15.75
C LEU A 243 -2.10 6.33 -16.54
N ASP A 244 -1.24 7.27 -16.15
CA ASP A 244 -1.18 8.60 -16.76
C ASP A 244 -0.60 8.57 -18.19
N SER A 245 0.23 7.56 -18.53
CA SER A 245 0.76 7.38 -19.88
C SER A 245 -0.28 6.85 -20.85
N ASN A 246 -1.22 6.06 -20.36
CA ASN A 246 -2.22 5.34 -21.16
C ASN A 246 -1.62 4.54 -22.34
N VAL A 247 -0.36 4.09 -22.19
CA VAL A 247 0.36 3.30 -23.21
C VAL A 247 0.04 1.82 -23.08
N LEU A 248 0.01 1.33 -21.85
CA LEU A 248 -0.44 -0.01 -21.54
C LEU A 248 -1.96 -0.04 -21.39
N PRO A 249 -2.62 -1.19 -21.63
CA PRO A 249 -4.05 -1.34 -21.40
C PRO A 249 -4.45 -1.01 -19.98
N VAL A 250 -5.38 -0.07 -19.82
CA VAL A 250 -5.90 0.39 -18.53
C VAL A 250 -7.42 0.26 -18.49
N VAL A 251 -7.91 -0.31 -17.39
CA VAL A 251 -9.35 -0.24 -17.06
C VAL A 251 -9.51 0.53 -15.75
N LYS A 252 -10.39 1.53 -15.78
CA LYS A 252 -10.76 2.31 -14.60
C LYS A 252 -12.16 1.93 -14.17
N LEU A 253 -12.27 1.29 -13.00
CA LEU A 253 -13.57 1.02 -12.37
C LEU A 253 -14.04 2.29 -11.67
N SER A 254 -15.16 2.81 -12.11
CA SER A 254 -15.73 4.07 -11.61
C SER A 254 -17.04 3.88 -10.85
N LYS A 255 -17.76 2.78 -11.09
CA LYS A 255 -19.08 2.53 -10.55
C LYS A 255 -19.03 1.69 -9.27
N PRO A 256 -19.32 2.29 -8.09
CA PRO A 256 -19.47 1.50 -6.87
C PRO A 256 -20.68 0.56 -6.98
N HIS A 257 -20.58 -0.61 -6.36
CA HIS A 257 -21.72 -1.51 -6.25
C HIS A 257 -22.88 -0.85 -5.49
N ARG A 258 -24.14 -1.20 -5.85
CA ARG A 258 -25.34 -0.62 -5.21
C ARG A 258 -25.32 -0.75 -3.68
N GLN A 259 -24.85 -1.88 -3.16
CA GLN A 259 -24.70 -2.09 -1.71
C GLN A 259 -23.69 -1.12 -1.10
N ALA A 260 -22.60 -0.83 -1.79
CA ALA A 260 -21.60 0.13 -1.34
C ALA A 260 -22.14 1.57 -1.25
N LEU A 261 -23.13 1.94 -2.08
CA LEU A 261 -23.76 3.26 -2.03
C LEU A 261 -24.71 3.45 -0.83
N ARG A 262 -25.17 2.37 -0.18
CA ARG A 262 -25.96 2.44 1.05
C ARG A 262 -25.11 2.73 2.28
N SER A 263 -23.81 2.46 2.20
CA SER A 263 -22.82 2.80 3.22
C SER A 263 -22.64 4.32 3.35
N GLY A 264 -22.35 4.81 4.53
CA GLY A 264 -21.87 6.19 4.74
C GLY A 264 -20.37 6.31 4.43
N ILE A 265 -19.59 5.23 4.63
CA ILE A 265 -18.13 5.19 4.44
C ILE A 265 -17.77 5.43 2.96
N ILE A 266 -18.38 4.69 2.04
CA ILE A 266 -18.00 4.73 0.62
C ILE A 266 -18.35 6.07 -0.04
N PRO A 267 -19.59 6.60 0.03
CA PRO A 267 -19.88 7.93 -0.50
C PRO A 267 -19.06 9.06 0.13
N THR A 268 -18.77 8.97 1.43
CA THR A 268 -17.90 9.94 2.11
C THR A 268 -16.48 9.88 1.54
N SER A 269 -15.91 8.69 1.36
CA SER A 269 -14.59 8.52 0.76
C SER A 269 -14.53 9.05 -0.69
N ILE A 270 -15.58 8.82 -1.49
CA ILE A 270 -15.68 9.35 -2.87
C ILE A 270 -15.72 10.89 -2.86
N LYS A 271 -16.49 11.50 -1.98
CA LYS A 271 -16.50 12.96 -1.83
C LYS A 271 -15.10 13.51 -1.52
N ILE A 272 -14.40 12.91 -0.56
CA ILE A 272 -13.04 13.30 -0.17
C ILE A 272 -12.07 13.18 -1.35
N ALA A 273 -12.09 12.05 -2.06
CA ALA A 273 -11.25 11.82 -3.22
C ALA A 273 -11.47 12.85 -4.36
N ASN A 274 -12.72 13.31 -4.50
CA ASN A 274 -13.11 14.35 -5.46
C ASN A 274 -12.98 15.77 -4.91
N GLN A 275 -12.37 15.95 -3.73
CA GLN A 275 -12.24 17.26 -3.04
C GLN A 275 -13.58 17.95 -2.75
N GLN A 276 -14.64 17.18 -2.59
CA GLN A 276 -15.96 17.65 -2.21
C GLN A 276 -16.14 17.59 -0.70
N GLN A 277 -16.68 18.67 -0.12
CA GLN A 277 -16.94 18.72 1.31
C GLN A 277 -17.97 17.64 1.74
N ILE A 278 -17.74 17.05 2.90
CA ILE A 278 -18.61 16.01 3.47
C ILE A 278 -19.70 16.57 4.38
N PHE A 279 -19.57 17.83 4.77
CA PHE A 279 -20.54 18.62 5.57
C PHE A 279 -20.43 20.10 5.22
N ASP A 280 -21.37 20.92 5.68
CA ASP A 280 -21.33 22.36 5.51
C ASP A 280 -20.14 23.00 6.26
N GLY A 281 -19.55 24.05 5.71
CA GLY A 281 -18.23 24.57 6.10
C GLY A 281 -18.02 24.90 7.59
N ASN A 282 -19.08 25.18 8.36
CA ASN A 282 -19.02 25.47 9.81
C ASN A 282 -19.68 24.38 10.67
N TYR A 283 -19.87 23.19 10.12
CA TYR A 283 -20.51 22.10 10.86
C TYR A 283 -19.71 21.71 12.12
N THR A 284 -20.41 21.56 13.24
CA THR A 284 -19.90 20.99 14.49
C THR A 284 -20.97 20.10 15.10
N GLY A 285 -20.57 19.07 15.83
CA GLY A 285 -21.46 18.13 16.47
C GLY A 285 -21.31 16.72 15.96
N ASN A 286 -22.25 15.83 16.31
CA ASN A 286 -22.24 14.44 15.95
C ASN A 286 -23.29 14.16 14.87
N ALA A 287 -22.93 13.33 13.89
CA ALA A 287 -23.86 12.84 12.87
C ALA A 287 -23.51 11.42 12.47
N ILE A 288 -24.54 10.60 12.21
CA ILE A 288 -24.39 9.28 11.60
C ILE A 288 -24.86 9.39 10.15
N ILE A 289 -24.06 8.83 9.24
CA ILE A 289 -24.25 8.97 7.80
C ILE A 289 -24.42 7.59 7.15
N GLY A 290 -25.22 7.55 6.08
CA GLY A 290 -25.50 6.35 5.28
C GLY A 290 -26.74 5.59 5.75
N GLU A 291 -27.35 4.84 4.83
CA GLU A 291 -28.49 3.98 5.17
C GLU A 291 -28.09 2.81 6.10
N LEU A 292 -26.81 2.42 6.08
CA LEU A 292 -26.28 1.37 6.95
C LEU A 292 -25.84 1.90 8.31
N GLU A 293 -25.91 3.22 8.54
CA GLU A 293 -25.48 3.88 9.77
C GLU A 293 -24.05 3.50 10.18
N ASP A 294 -23.15 3.35 9.18
CA ASP A 294 -21.80 2.81 9.32
C ASP A 294 -20.69 3.87 9.31
N MET A 295 -21.06 5.16 9.22
CA MET A 295 -20.13 6.29 9.28
C MET A 295 -20.60 7.32 10.31
N GLU A 296 -19.78 7.56 11.32
CA GLU A 296 -20.03 8.56 12.36
C GLU A 296 -19.04 9.74 12.21
N LEU A 297 -19.56 10.95 12.33
CA LEU A 297 -18.79 12.18 12.41
C LEU A 297 -18.93 12.77 13.82
N ASP A 298 -17.83 12.98 14.51
CA ASP A 298 -17.74 13.79 15.74
C ASP A 298 -16.81 14.98 15.46
N ILE A 299 -17.42 16.11 15.07
CA ILE A 299 -16.70 17.28 14.60
C ILE A 299 -16.71 18.37 15.66
N SER A 300 -15.53 18.75 16.13
CA SER A 300 -15.33 19.80 17.13
C SER A 300 -15.09 21.15 16.49
N GLY A 301 -15.70 22.19 17.08
CA GLY A 301 -15.44 23.60 16.74
C GLY A 301 -14.28 24.20 17.55
N LYS A 302 -14.08 25.52 17.40
CA LYS A 302 -13.17 26.29 18.27
C LYS A 302 -13.76 26.41 19.67
N GLY A 303 -12.95 26.12 20.70
CA GLY A 303 -13.35 26.31 22.11
C GLY A 303 -14.11 25.14 22.74
N ASN A 304 -14.03 23.95 22.16
CA ASN A 304 -14.56 22.74 22.79
C ASN A 304 -13.67 22.32 23.99
N ASP A 305 -14.26 22.06 25.14
CA ASP A 305 -13.54 21.74 26.38
C ASP A 305 -12.96 20.31 26.38
N GLU A 306 -13.49 19.41 25.56
CA GLU A 306 -13.02 18.02 25.48
C GLU A 306 -11.98 17.83 24.38
N SER A 307 -10.83 17.23 24.72
CA SER A 307 -9.77 17.00 23.74
C SER A 307 -10.17 15.90 22.73
N ILE A 308 -9.70 16.01 21.48
CA ILE A 308 -9.89 14.98 20.45
C ILE A 308 -9.33 13.64 20.92
N SER A 309 -8.21 13.66 21.65
CA SER A 309 -7.59 12.46 22.23
C SER A 309 -8.54 11.73 23.19
N ASP A 310 -9.24 12.46 24.05
CA ASP A 310 -10.15 11.86 25.04
C ASP A 310 -11.42 11.30 24.36
N LYS A 311 -11.92 12.00 23.34
CA LYS A 311 -13.02 11.50 22.50
C LYS A 311 -12.64 10.20 21.79
N ILE A 312 -11.43 10.13 21.20
CA ILE A 312 -10.92 8.91 20.56
C ILE A 312 -10.89 7.74 21.55
N ILE A 313 -10.43 7.96 22.78
CA ILE A 313 -10.38 6.92 23.80
C ILE A 313 -11.78 6.44 24.17
N LYS A 314 -12.75 7.34 24.32
CA LYS A 314 -14.15 6.98 24.58
C LYS A 314 -14.75 6.15 23.44
N HIS A 315 -14.57 6.60 22.20
CA HIS A 315 -15.05 5.85 21.04
C HIS A 315 -14.35 4.49 20.90
N PHE A 316 -13.05 4.42 21.22
CA PHE A 316 -12.35 3.13 21.23
C PHE A 316 -12.94 2.14 22.22
N GLN A 317 -13.38 2.61 23.41
CA GLN A 317 -14.08 1.77 24.40
C GLN A 317 -15.41 1.24 23.85
N VAL A 318 -16.23 2.14 23.29
CA VAL A 318 -17.53 1.79 22.69
C VAL A 318 -17.36 0.77 21.56
N GLU A 319 -16.44 1.02 20.66
CA GLU A 319 -16.21 0.13 19.52
C GLU A 319 -15.63 -1.22 19.94
N LEU A 320 -14.78 -1.25 20.97
CA LEU A 320 -14.27 -2.50 21.51
C LEU A 320 -15.38 -3.33 22.18
N GLU A 321 -16.31 -2.71 22.91
CA GLU A 321 -17.48 -3.37 23.44
C GLU A 321 -18.41 -3.92 22.34
N LYS A 322 -18.53 -3.22 21.21
CA LYS A 322 -19.36 -3.61 20.07
C LYS A 322 -18.77 -4.77 19.26
N PHE A 323 -17.47 -4.76 19.03
CA PHE A 323 -16.81 -5.76 18.19
C PHE A 323 -16.12 -6.90 18.95
N HIS A 324 -15.93 -6.77 20.26
CA HIS A 324 -15.35 -7.77 21.17
C HIS A 324 -13.95 -8.29 20.80
N ASP A 325 -13.29 -7.66 19.81
CA ASP A 325 -11.97 -8.03 19.36
C ASP A 325 -11.10 -6.78 19.16
N ILE A 326 -10.07 -6.67 19.99
CA ILE A 326 -9.14 -5.54 19.94
C ILE A 326 -8.35 -5.48 18.63
N MET A 327 -8.20 -6.62 17.93
CA MET A 327 -7.51 -6.69 16.65
C MET A 327 -8.38 -6.12 15.52
N GLU A 328 -9.69 -6.08 15.68
CA GLU A 328 -10.64 -5.57 14.68
C GLU A 328 -11.05 -4.10 14.93
N VAL A 329 -10.56 -3.47 16.01
CA VAL A 329 -10.75 -2.04 16.26
C VAL A 329 -9.42 -1.32 16.14
N GLN A 330 -9.33 -0.30 15.28
CA GLN A 330 -8.07 0.39 14.98
C GLN A 330 -8.20 1.91 15.01
N ILE A 331 -7.30 2.58 15.73
CA ILE A 331 -7.17 4.03 15.70
C ILE A 331 -6.15 4.42 14.62
N CYS A 332 -6.56 5.37 13.76
CA CYS A 332 -5.76 5.94 12.68
C CYS A 332 -5.50 7.42 12.94
N VAL A 333 -4.23 7.81 13.03
CA VAL A 333 -3.82 9.22 13.20
C VAL A 333 -2.66 9.58 12.28
N PRO A 334 -2.44 10.87 11.95
CA PRO A 334 -1.35 11.28 11.06
C PRO A 334 0.04 11.13 11.68
N MET A 335 0.16 11.40 12.99
CA MET A 335 1.46 11.60 13.65
C MET A 335 1.89 10.41 14.49
N ARG A 336 3.20 10.03 14.39
CA ARG A 336 3.76 8.91 15.17
C ARG A 336 4.13 9.32 16.60
N LEU A 337 4.94 10.38 16.78
CA LEU A 337 5.60 10.67 18.06
C LEU A 337 5.28 12.05 18.63
N ARG A 338 4.86 13.02 17.79
CA ARG A 338 4.72 14.43 18.21
C ARG A 338 3.26 14.84 18.27
N GLY A 339 2.95 15.70 19.24
CA GLY A 339 1.61 16.23 19.47
C GLY A 339 0.74 15.34 20.36
N GLU A 340 -0.34 15.90 20.87
CA GLU A 340 -1.29 15.18 21.72
C GLU A 340 -1.95 14.03 20.96
N LEU A 341 -2.33 14.27 19.70
CA LEU A 341 -2.92 13.30 18.79
C LEU A 341 -1.83 12.50 18.04
N SER A 342 -0.91 11.88 18.78
CA SER A 342 0.11 11.00 18.22
C SER A 342 -0.11 9.56 18.62
N CYS A 343 0.38 8.62 17.80
CA CYS A 343 0.36 7.19 18.15
C CYS A 343 0.98 6.95 19.52
N TYR A 344 2.09 7.65 19.85
CA TYR A 344 2.79 7.49 21.12
C TYR A 344 1.87 7.81 22.31
N ASN A 345 1.23 8.98 22.29
CA ASN A 345 0.38 9.40 23.41
C ASN A 345 -0.89 8.57 23.52
N LEU A 346 -1.57 8.29 22.39
CA LEU A 346 -2.78 7.48 22.38
C LEU A 346 -2.51 6.05 22.83
N ASN A 347 -1.45 5.41 22.33
CA ASN A 347 -1.07 4.07 22.72
C ASN A 347 -0.77 3.98 24.23
N SER A 348 -0.06 4.96 24.80
CA SER A 348 0.26 5.00 26.23
C SER A 348 -0.99 5.19 27.09
N LYS A 349 -1.90 6.10 26.68
CA LYS A 349 -3.18 6.32 27.39
C LYS A 349 -4.07 5.07 27.32
N ILE A 350 -4.22 4.46 26.14
CA ILE A 350 -5.05 3.27 25.96
C ILE A 350 -4.49 2.08 26.74
N GLN A 351 -3.19 1.84 26.66
CA GLN A 351 -2.55 0.77 27.43
C GLN A 351 -2.79 0.93 28.92
N SER A 352 -2.71 2.15 29.47
CA SER A 352 -2.95 2.40 30.90
C SER A 352 -4.37 2.03 31.34
N ILE A 353 -5.34 2.07 30.43
CA ILE A 353 -6.75 1.73 30.70
C ILE A 353 -7.01 0.24 30.50
N TYR A 354 -6.56 -0.33 29.37
CA TYR A 354 -6.91 -1.69 28.94
C TYR A 354 -5.93 -2.77 29.41
N ASN A 355 -4.66 -2.42 29.53
CA ASN A 355 -3.63 -3.33 30.01
C ASN A 355 -2.73 -2.64 31.04
N PRO A 356 -3.31 -2.25 32.21
CA PRO A 356 -2.55 -1.58 33.26
C PRO A 356 -1.46 -2.51 33.82
N LYS A 357 -0.45 -1.91 34.43
CA LYS A 357 0.61 -2.67 35.09
C LYS A 357 0.07 -3.51 36.23
N LEU A 358 0.28 -4.81 36.17
CA LEU A 358 -0.02 -5.75 37.25
C LEU A 358 1.23 -6.01 38.11
N SER A 359 1.04 -6.32 39.39
CA SER A 359 2.14 -6.74 40.26
C SER A 359 2.73 -8.07 39.74
N ASN A 360 4.05 -8.14 39.55
CA ASN A 360 4.79 -9.32 39.08
C ASN A 360 4.70 -9.66 37.60
N CYS A 361 4.30 -8.72 36.72
CA CYS A 361 4.39 -8.92 35.27
C CYS A 361 5.76 -8.54 34.73
N ASN A 362 6.31 -9.37 33.83
CA ASN A 362 7.50 -9.00 33.06
C ASN A 362 7.11 -7.94 32.02
N GLU A 363 7.98 -6.95 31.84
CA GLU A 363 7.81 -5.84 30.90
C GLU A 363 9.08 -5.69 30.04
N ILE A 364 8.89 -5.23 28.82
CA ILE A 364 9.99 -4.91 27.91
C ILE A 364 9.93 -3.41 27.61
N GLU A 365 11.05 -2.70 27.87
CA GLU A 365 11.20 -1.30 27.48
C GLU A 365 11.75 -1.19 26.06
N ILE A 366 11.06 -0.40 25.22
CA ILE A 366 11.44 -0.16 23.82
C ILE A 366 11.60 1.33 23.61
N PHE A 367 12.83 1.75 23.29
CA PHE A 367 13.15 3.15 23.04
C PHE A 367 12.82 3.53 21.59
N LEU A 368 12.00 4.57 21.40
CA LEU A 368 11.54 5.06 20.10
C LEU A 368 12.43 6.16 19.52
N GLU A 369 12.89 7.08 20.36
CA GLU A 369 13.85 8.15 20.03
C GLU A 369 14.80 8.37 21.20
N LYS A 370 16.09 8.57 20.85
CA LYS A 370 17.11 9.08 21.78
C LYS A 370 17.45 10.52 21.34
N LYS A 371 16.68 11.49 21.75
CA LYS A 371 17.05 12.90 21.62
C LYS A 371 16.85 13.54 22.98
N ASP A 372 17.93 14.15 23.49
CA ASP A 372 17.99 15.03 24.66
C ASP A 372 17.03 14.68 25.80
N ASP A 373 17.46 14.57 27.00
CA ASP A 373 16.84 14.38 28.32
C ASP A 373 15.46 13.66 28.48
N GLU A 374 14.62 13.56 27.44
CA GLU A 374 13.36 12.80 27.44
C GLU A 374 13.34 11.73 26.35
N ALA A 375 13.88 10.56 26.65
CA ALA A 375 13.78 9.39 25.78
C ALA A 375 12.33 8.87 25.74
N LYS A 376 11.65 8.97 24.57
CA LYS A 376 10.34 8.34 24.39
C LYS A 376 10.49 6.84 24.34
N LYS A 377 9.72 6.13 25.17
CA LYS A 377 9.73 4.67 25.24
C LYS A 377 8.32 4.10 25.34
N TYR A 378 8.12 2.92 24.75
CA TYR A 378 7.00 2.06 25.09
C TYR A 378 7.40 1.03 26.13
N ILE A 379 6.45 0.63 26.95
CA ILE A 379 6.55 -0.51 27.86
C ILE A 379 5.60 -1.55 27.32
N ILE A 380 6.10 -2.68 26.83
CA ILE A 380 5.30 -3.78 26.29
C ILE A 380 5.02 -4.78 27.39
N ARG A 381 3.78 -5.27 27.48
CA ARG A 381 3.28 -6.25 28.45
C ARG A 381 2.57 -7.39 27.76
N ALA A 382 2.44 -8.52 28.43
CA ALA A 382 1.51 -9.57 27.98
C ALA A 382 0.08 -9.01 27.88
N GLY A 383 -0.64 -9.36 26.82
CA GLY A 383 -1.95 -8.82 26.50
C GLY A 383 -1.94 -7.58 25.61
N ASP A 384 -0.77 -6.94 25.38
CA ASP A 384 -0.70 -5.77 24.50
C ASP A 384 -0.92 -6.13 23.04
N LYS A 385 -1.65 -5.28 22.34
CA LYS A 385 -1.68 -5.23 20.87
C LYS A 385 -0.42 -4.53 20.40
N VAL A 386 0.36 -5.23 19.55
CA VAL A 386 1.64 -4.75 19.03
C VAL A 386 1.69 -4.79 17.51
N ILE A 387 2.57 -3.98 16.94
CA ILE A 387 2.89 -3.97 15.52
C ILE A 387 4.40 -4.13 15.34
N ASN A 388 4.80 -5.03 14.46
CA ASN A 388 6.20 -5.17 14.06
C ASN A 388 6.58 -4.06 13.07
N THR A 389 7.73 -3.43 13.25
CA THR A 389 8.17 -2.27 12.46
C THR A 389 9.32 -2.56 11.50
N LYS A 390 9.83 -3.80 11.50
CA LYS A 390 10.94 -4.20 10.63
C LYS A 390 10.78 -5.67 10.23
N ASN A 391 11.10 -5.98 8.97
CA ASN A 391 11.09 -7.36 8.51
C ASN A 391 12.08 -8.22 9.30
N ASN A 392 11.61 -9.36 9.79
CA ASN A 392 12.42 -10.38 10.44
C ASN A 392 12.16 -11.74 9.79
N TYR A 393 13.15 -12.26 9.11
CA TYR A 393 13.06 -13.51 8.34
C TYR A 393 13.50 -14.74 9.14
N LYS A 394 14.00 -14.53 10.37
CA LYS A 394 14.62 -15.57 11.20
C LYS A 394 13.83 -15.86 12.47
N CYS A 395 12.61 -15.37 12.58
CA CYS A 395 11.76 -15.71 13.71
C CYS A 395 11.45 -17.21 13.70
N ILE A 396 11.20 -17.76 14.86
CA ILE A 396 10.87 -19.16 15.06
C ILE A 396 9.46 -19.23 15.63
N ASN A 397 8.62 -20.10 15.08
CA ASN A 397 7.29 -20.37 15.62
C ASN A 397 7.37 -21.32 16.83
N SER A 398 6.24 -21.59 17.47
CA SER A 398 6.14 -22.52 18.62
C SER A 398 6.53 -23.97 18.29
N GLU A 399 6.56 -24.33 17.00
CA GLU A 399 6.93 -25.66 16.51
C GLU A 399 8.43 -25.79 16.17
N GLY A 400 9.19 -24.68 16.32
CA GLY A 400 10.63 -24.62 16.02
C GLY A 400 10.95 -24.35 14.55
N GLU A 401 9.96 -24.00 13.73
CA GLU A 401 10.14 -23.72 12.32
C GLU A 401 10.41 -22.21 12.07
N THR A 402 11.22 -21.91 11.07
CA THR A 402 11.49 -20.53 10.66
C THR A 402 10.23 -19.91 10.05
N THR A 403 9.73 -18.86 10.68
CA THR A 403 8.52 -18.14 10.26
C THR A 403 8.81 -16.64 10.14
N PRO A 404 8.78 -16.07 8.94
CA PRO A 404 9.08 -14.65 8.76
C PRO A 404 7.95 -13.76 9.28
N VAL A 405 8.32 -12.68 9.98
CA VAL A 405 7.41 -11.62 10.42
C VAL A 405 7.80 -10.33 9.72
N PHE A 406 6.85 -9.71 9.03
CA PHE A 406 7.09 -8.52 8.21
C PHE A 406 6.74 -7.23 8.94
N ASN A 407 7.27 -6.12 8.42
CA ASN A 407 6.86 -4.78 8.83
C ASN A 407 5.34 -4.61 8.59
N GLY A 408 4.64 -4.12 9.61
CA GLY A 408 3.19 -3.96 9.59
C GLY A 408 2.39 -5.17 10.10
N ASN A 409 3.01 -6.34 10.36
CA ASN A 409 2.31 -7.43 11.01
C ASN A 409 1.90 -7.04 12.43
N MET A 410 0.65 -7.30 12.77
CA MET A 410 0.06 -7.01 14.08
C MET A 410 -0.21 -8.31 14.83
N GLY A 411 -0.07 -8.27 16.14
CA GLY A 411 -0.31 -9.42 17.01
C GLY A 411 -0.60 -9.02 18.43
N ILE A 412 -0.89 -10.03 19.26
CA ILE A 412 -1.08 -9.92 20.71
C ILE A 412 0.10 -10.58 21.40
N VAL A 413 0.70 -9.87 22.33
CA VAL A 413 1.74 -10.44 23.21
C VAL A 413 1.11 -11.46 24.15
N LYS A 414 1.48 -12.72 24.00
CA LYS A 414 0.98 -13.82 24.85
C LYS A 414 1.75 -13.89 26.17
N GLU A 415 3.07 -13.85 26.09
CA GLU A 415 3.94 -14.02 27.25
C GLU A 415 5.24 -13.26 27.08
N ILE A 416 5.81 -12.83 28.20
CA ILE A 416 7.15 -12.25 28.29
C ILE A 416 7.92 -13.01 29.37
N GLU A 417 8.99 -13.67 28.98
CA GLU A 417 9.86 -14.40 29.89
C GLU A 417 10.83 -13.46 30.65
N LYS A 418 11.38 -13.94 31.77
CA LYS A 418 12.36 -13.18 32.57
C LYS A 418 13.65 -12.84 31.81
N ASN A 419 14.03 -13.65 30.81
CA ASN A 419 15.20 -13.42 29.95
C ASN A 419 14.94 -12.35 28.88
N GLY A 420 13.67 -11.87 28.75
CA GLY A 420 13.24 -10.89 27.78
C GLY A 420 12.84 -11.48 26.42
N MET A 421 12.66 -12.80 26.32
CA MET A 421 11.98 -13.42 25.16
C MET A 421 10.48 -13.12 25.25
N CYS A 422 9.84 -13.00 24.09
CA CYS A 422 8.45 -12.60 23.97
C CYS A 422 7.75 -13.50 22.95
N THR A 423 6.67 -14.16 23.36
CA THR A 423 5.79 -14.91 22.46
C THR A 423 4.65 -14.01 22.01
N ILE A 424 4.49 -13.85 20.71
CA ILE A 424 3.49 -12.99 20.09
C ILE A 424 2.67 -13.79 19.08
N ASP A 425 1.37 -13.72 19.20
CA ASP A 425 0.43 -14.32 18.25
C ASP A 425 0.10 -13.29 17.16
N PHE A 426 0.73 -13.44 15.99
CA PHE A 426 0.55 -12.56 14.85
C PHE A 426 -0.60 -13.02 13.96
N ILE A 427 -1.46 -12.08 13.53
CA ILE A 427 -2.58 -12.36 12.61
C ILE A 427 -2.07 -13.06 11.34
N GLY A 428 -2.64 -14.23 11.02
CA GLY A 428 -2.33 -14.98 9.81
C GLY A 428 -0.96 -15.64 9.79
N ILE A 429 -0.23 -15.62 10.93
CA ILE A 429 1.07 -16.25 11.09
C ILE A 429 1.04 -17.26 12.25
N GLY A 430 0.34 -16.92 13.36
CA GLY A 430 0.33 -17.68 14.60
C GLY A 430 1.39 -17.23 15.59
N GLU A 431 1.68 -18.08 16.58
CA GLU A 431 2.60 -17.78 17.66
C GLU A 431 4.06 -17.82 17.20
N VAL A 432 4.76 -16.72 17.44
CA VAL A 432 6.17 -16.53 17.07
C VAL A 432 6.97 -16.04 18.27
N ILE A 433 8.15 -16.59 18.43
CA ILE A 433 9.08 -16.25 19.52
C ILE A 433 10.02 -15.14 19.07
N PHE A 434 9.97 -14.00 19.74
CA PHE A 434 10.88 -12.86 19.55
C PHE A 434 11.96 -12.88 20.62
N THR A 435 13.21 -12.77 20.21
CA THR A 435 14.31 -12.52 21.13
C THR A 435 14.23 -11.09 21.68
N LYS A 436 14.93 -10.81 22.78
CA LYS A 436 15.05 -9.45 23.33
C LYS A 436 15.53 -8.43 22.29
N SER A 437 16.36 -8.86 21.33
CA SER A 437 16.84 -7.99 20.26
C SER A 437 15.76 -7.72 19.20
N ASP A 438 14.90 -8.68 18.91
CA ASP A 438 13.80 -8.54 17.97
C ASP A 438 12.71 -7.63 18.51
N CYS A 439 12.45 -7.69 19.83
CA CYS A 439 11.46 -6.86 20.51
C CYS A 439 11.71 -5.35 20.32
N LYS A 440 12.94 -4.92 20.04
CA LYS A 440 13.25 -3.51 19.72
C LYS A 440 12.52 -2.96 18.50
N ASN A 441 12.02 -3.86 17.65
CA ASN A 441 11.26 -3.51 16.46
C ASN A 441 9.73 -3.57 16.69
N LEU A 442 9.27 -3.72 17.94
CA LEU A 442 7.86 -3.67 18.29
C LEU A 442 7.44 -2.26 18.69
N GLU A 443 6.22 -1.90 18.36
CA GLU A 443 5.50 -0.75 18.90
C GLU A 443 4.13 -1.19 19.38
N LEU A 444 3.52 -0.43 20.31
CA LEU A 444 2.12 -0.62 20.65
C LEU A 444 1.24 -0.35 19.41
N GLY A 445 0.24 -1.17 19.20
CA GLY A 445 -0.57 -1.24 17.98
C GLY A 445 -2.00 -0.72 18.11
N TYR A 446 -2.43 -0.16 19.26
CA TYR A 446 -3.80 0.35 19.43
C TYR A 446 -4.08 1.54 18.51
N ALA A 447 -3.12 2.46 18.40
CA ALA A 447 -3.11 3.57 17.46
C ALA A 447 -1.90 3.47 16.54
N CYS A 448 -2.14 3.60 15.23
CA CYS A 448 -1.09 3.57 14.20
C CYS A 448 -1.23 4.75 13.24
N THR A 449 -0.13 5.09 12.57
CA THR A 449 -0.22 6.08 11.48
C THR A 449 -0.94 5.50 10.28
N VAL A 450 -1.65 6.35 9.54
CA VAL A 450 -2.37 5.95 8.32
C VAL A 450 -1.43 5.22 7.34
N HIS A 451 -0.19 5.68 7.20
CA HIS A 451 0.81 5.04 6.35
C HIS A 451 1.11 3.58 6.76
N LYS A 452 1.21 3.30 8.07
CA LYS A 452 1.44 1.92 8.57
C LYS A 452 0.23 1.00 8.36
N LEU A 453 -0.95 1.58 8.21
CA LEU A 453 -2.19 0.83 8.02
C LEU A 453 -2.58 0.64 6.56
N GLN A 454 -1.79 1.14 5.61
CA GLN A 454 -2.02 0.89 4.19
C GLN A 454 -2.08 -0.62 3.91
N GLY A 455 -2.98 -1.04 3.02
CA GLY A 455 -3.23 -2.46 2.74
C GLY A 455 -3.95 -3.24 3.85
N SER A 456 -4.21 -2.62 5.02
CA SER A 456 -4.95 -3.23 6.13
C SER A 456 -6.41 -2.80 6.13
N GLY A 457 -7.30 -3.61 6.71
CA GLY A 457 -8.70 -3.27 6.93
C GLY A 457 -9.18 -3.85 8.26
N PHE A 458 -10.05 -3.11 8.96
CA PHE A 458 -10.54 -3.43 10.29
C PHE A 458 -12.08 -3.36 10.33
N CYS A 459 -12.73 -4.08 11.21
CA CYS A 459 -14.18 -3.97 11.39
C CYS A 459 -14.56 -2.54 11.78
N SER A 460 -13.86 -1.94 12.75
CA SER A 460 -14.05 -0.54 13.13
C SER A 460 -12.75 0.25 13.02
N THR A 461 -12.83 1.45 12.44
CA THR A 461 -11.71 2.37 12.35
C THR A 461 -12.09 3.73 12.93
N ILE A 462 -11.29 4.22 13.86
CA ILE A 462 -11.44 5.54 14.49
C ILE A 462 -10.36 6.44 13.92
N VAL A 463 -10.77 7.43 13.13
CA VAL A 463 -9.87 8.38 12.46
C VAL A 463 -9.80 9.67 13.26
N GLY A 464 -8.62 10.02 13.76
CA GLY A 464 -8.37 11.25 14.51
C GLY A 464 -7.62 12.30 13.69
N LEU A 465 -8.15 13.52 13.58
CA LEU A 465 -7.49 14.65 12.91
C LEU A 465 -7.59 15.92 13.74
N ASP A 466 -6.47 16.62 13.87
CA ASP A 466 -6.41 17.94 14.48
C ASP A 466 -5.59 18.93 13.63
N ASN A 467 -5.52 20.15 14.12
CA ASN A 467 -4.78 21.21 13.44
C ASN A 467 -3.26 21.11 13.65
N SER A 468 -2.76 20.31 14.60
CA SER A 468 -1.33 20.19 14.87
C SER A 468 -0.60 19.42 13.76
N SER A 469 -1.32 18.56 13.04
CA SER A 469 -0.83 17.76 11.92
C SER A 469 -1.04 18.42 10.54
N TYR A 470 -1.20 19.74 10.47
CA TYR A 470 -1.63 20.47 9.27
C TYR A 470 -0.82 20.22 7.99
N ILE A 471 0.46 19.85 8.10
CA ILE A 471 1.33 19.50 6.96
C ILE A 471 0.93 18.15 6.37
N MET A 472 0.49 17.21 7.23
CA MET A 472 0.12 15.86 6.82
C MET A 472 -1.35 15.76 6.37
N ASN A 473 -2.17 16.76 6.70
CA ASN A 473 -3.61 16.76 6.44
C ASN A 473 -3.86 17.03 4.95
N ASN A 474 -4.15 15.98 4.20
CA ASN A 474 -4.51 16.01 2.78
C ASN A 474 -5.62 15.01 2.46
N SER A 475 -6.19 15.10 1.27
CA SER A 475 -7.32 14.26 0.84
C SER A 475 -6.95 12.78 0.74
N GLU A 476 -5.75 12.46 0.29
CA GLU A 476 -5.26 11.09 0.14
C GLU A 476 -5.08 10.41 1.50
N LEU A 477 -4.58 11.14 2.50
CA LEU A 477 -4.45 10.63 3.87
C LEU A 477 -5.83 10.35 4.49
N LEU A 478 -6.75 11.33 4.40
CA LEU A 478 -8.10 11.17 4.95
C LEU A 478 -8.87 10.08 4.24
N TYR A 479 -8.81 10.01 2.91
CA TYR A 479 -9.39 8.94 2.10
C TYR A 479 -8.84 7.57 2.52
N THR A 480 -7.50 7.45 2.61
CA THR A 480 -6.85 6.20 3.00
C THR A 480 -7.27 5.77 4.40
N ALA A 481 -7.37 6.69 5.36
CA ALA A 481 -7.77 6.39 6.73
C ALA A 481 -9.21 5.87 6.82
N ILE A 482 -10.17 6.56 6.20
CA ILE A 482 -11.59 6.18 6.20
C ILE A 482 -11.80 4.83 5.50
N THR A 483 -11.12 4.58 4.39
CA THR A 483 -11.22 3.32 3.65
C THR A 483 -10.55 2.12 4.34
N ARG A 484 -9.97 2.29 5.52
CA ARG A 484 -9.53 1.16 6.38
C ARG A 484 -10.69 0.49 7.09
N ALA A 485 -11.84 1.15 7.22
CA ALA A 485 -13.03 0.59 7.85
C ALA A 485 -13.75 -0.39 6.91
N LYS A 486 -14.08 -1.57 7.44
CA LYS A 486 -14.87 -2.60 6.74
C LYS A 486 -16.37 -2.53 7.09
N LYS A 487 -16.69 -2.19 8.36
CA LYS A 487 -18.06 -2.20 8.89
C LYS A 487 -18.47 -0.89 9.56
N TYR A 488 -17.56 -0.18 10.21
CA TYR A 488 -17.86 1.05 10.94
C TYR A 488 -16.67 2.01 10.93
N CYS A 489 -16.93 3.28 10.71
CA CYS A 489 -15.92 4.33 10.73
C CYS A 489 -16.36 5.49 11.59
N VAL A 490 -15.51 5.94 12.50
CA VAL A 490 -15.72 7.16 13.30
C VAL A 490 -14.66 8.18 12.91
N LEU A 491 -15.05 9.35 12.44
CA LEU A 491 -14.17 10.49 12.18
C LEU A 491 -14.29 11.51 13.33
N ILE A 492 -13.27 11.61 14.15
CA ILE A 492 -13.18 12.56 15.27
C ILE A 492 -12.17 13.63 14.92
N ALA A 493 -12.62 14.87 14.68
CA ALA A 493 -11.74 15.88 14.14
C ALA A 493 -12.16 17.32 14.48
N ASN A 494 -11.21 18.24 14.35
CA ASN A 494 -11.57 19.66 14.24
C ASN A 494 -12.17 19.94 12.86
N ASN A 495 -13.20 20.75 12.78
CA ASN A 495 -13.82 21.18 11.52
C ASN A 495 -12.76 21.68 10.51
N TYR A 496 -11.91 22.61 10.92
CA TYR A 496 -10.87 23.17 10.05
C TYR A 496 -9.91 22.11 9.52
N ALA A 497 -9.51 21.12 10.33
CA ALA A 497 -8.61 20.05 9.91
C ALA A 497 -9.23 19.20 8.78
N VAL A 498 -10.53 18.89 8.88
CA VAL A 498 -11.26 18.13 7.84
C VAL A 498 -11.40 18.93 6.56
N VAL A 499 -11.90 20.18 6.65
CA VAL A 499 -12.09 21.07 5.49
C VAL A 499 -10.78 21.26 4.74
N LYS A 500 -9.69 21.53 5.47
CA LYS A 500 -8.36 21.68 4.90
C LYS A 500 -7.86 20.39 4.25
N SER A 501 -8.03 19.25 4.93
CA SER A 501 -7.62 17.94 4.38
C SER A 501 -8.28 17.70 3.03
N ILE A 502 -9.58 17.92 2.92
CA ILE A 502 -10.33 17.70 1.68
C ILE A 502 -9.86 18.63 0.56
N GLN A 503 -9.54 19.90 0.88
CA GLN A 503 -9.10 20.89 -0.10
C GLN A 503 -7.64 20.74 -0.53
N THR A 504 -6.82 20.04 0.27
CA THR A 504 -5.40 19.87 0.03
C THR A 504 -5.15 18.51 -0.60
N LYS A 505 -4.56 18.49 -1.79
CA LYS A 505 -3.97 17.26 -2.35
C LYS A 505 -2.55 17.08 -1.84
N GLU A 506 -2.14 15.81 -1.70
CA GLU A 506 -0.73 15.50 -1.51
C GLU A 506 0.04 16.16 -2.66
N VAL A 507 0.98 17.05 -2.31
CA VAL A 507 1.84 17.62 -3.34
C VAL A 507 2.61 16.46 -3.96
N LYS A 508 2.33 16.15 -5.21
CA LYS A 508 3.10 15.18 -5.99
C LYS A 508 4.51 15.74 -6.16
N THR A 509 5.32 15.61 -5.11
CA THR A 509 6.71 16.10 -5.07
C THR A 509 7.63 15.23 -5.92
N LYS A 510 7.18 14.03 -6.28
CA LYS A 510 7.96 13.12 -7.11
C LYS A 510 7.84 13.52 -8.57
N GLN A 511 8.91 14.11 -9.08
CA GLN A 511 9.08 14.27 -10.52
C GLN A 511 9.68 12.99 -11.08
N THR A 512 8.89 12.26 -11.86
CA THR A 512 9.25 11.00 -12.52
C THR A 512 9.32 11.21 -14.03
N PHE A 513 10.07 10.36 -14.71
CA PHE A 513 10.25 10.38 -16.17
C PHE A 513 9.61 9.17 -16.84
N LEU A 514 9.14 8.19 -16.08
CA LEU A 514 8.60 6.93 -16.59
C LEU A 514 7.44 7.15 -17.56
N LYS A 515 6.53 8.06 -17.24
CA LYS A 515 5.41 8.42 -18.14
C LYS A 515 5.92 8.91 -19.50
N ASP A 516 6.86 9.85 -19.51
CA ASP A 516 7.41 10.41 -20.74
C ASP A 516 8.17 9.34 -21.55
N MET A 517 8.95 8.48 -20.86
CA MET A 517 9.66 7.35 -21.46
C MET A 517 8.71 6.34 -22.12
N LEU A 518 7.59 6.01 -21.45
CA LEU A 518 6.57 5.11 -22.00
C LEU A 518 5.98 5.70 -23.30
N LEU A 519 5.62 6.98 -23.29
CA LEU A 519 5.06 7.67 -24.44
C LEU A 519 6.03 7.73 -25.62
N GLU A 520 7.31 8.05 -25.36
CA GLU A 520 8.34 8.10 -26.41
C GLU A 520 8.60 6.72 -27.02
N ASN A 521 8.69 5.68 -26.18
CA ASN A 521 8.95 4.34 -26.68
C ASN A 521 7.78 3.80 -27.49
N ALA A 522 6.53 4.07 -27.08
CA ALA A 522 5.34 3.72 -27.85
C ALA A 522 5.32 4.40 -29.25
N LYS A 523 5.74 5.66 -29.34
CA LYS A 523 5.87 6.37 -30.63
C LYS A 523 6.92 5.69 -31.53
N ARG A 524 8.11 5.41 -30.99
CA ARG A 524 9.19 4.74 -31.73
C ARG A 524 8.80 3.36 -32.26
N LEU A 525 8.00 2.61 -31.50
CA LEU A 525 7.50 1.30 -31.95
C LEU A 525 6.52 1.45 -33.13
N LYS A 526 5.58 2.40 -33.05
CA LYS A 526 4.64 2.68 -34.14
C LYS A 526 5.33 3.17 -35.42
N GLU A 527 6.38 3.98 -35.28
CA GLU A 527 7.18 4.45 -36.43
C GLU A 527 7.98 3.33 -37.11
N LYS A 528 8.30 2.25 -36.43
CA LYS A 528 8.97 1.06 -36.99
C LYS A 528 8.00 0.07 -37.63
N GLU A 529 6.72 0.15 -37.31
CA GLU A 529 5.66 -0.70 -37.90
C GLU A 529 5.10 -0.12 -39.22
N ASN A 530 5.28 1.21 -39.43
CA ASN A 530 4.97 1.91 -40.69
C ASN A 530 6.22 1.97 -41.61
#